data_eb1d9c4b150d3e56c40b985416ff7ad4
#
_entry.id   eb1d9c4b150d3e56c40b985416ff7ad4
#
_cell.length_a   1.000
_cell.length_b   1.000
_cell.length_c   1.000
_cell.angle_alpha   90.00
_cell.angle_beta   90.00
_cell.angle_gamma   90.00
#
_symmetry.space_group_name_H-M   'P 1'
#
loop_
_entity.id
_entity.type
_entity.pdbx_description
1 polymer ?
#
loop_
_entity_poly.entity_id
_entity_poly.type
_entity_poly.pdbx_seq_one_letter_code
_entity_poly.pdbx_strand_id
1 'polypeptide(L)'
;GETRQGAALRPRDFSTFTSKLPFTPTRAQMRAINECAQDMYSGKLMNRLVQGDVGSGKTLVAAALVWLAAENGFQSAFMAPTELLAEQHYATFTGFLEPFGLKVCKLTGSMGAKARREALAQLASGEAALAVGTHALISEDVEYHRLGLVITDEQHRFGVKQRAALSAKGESPHVLVMRAPPIPRTLALII
;
A
#
# COMPACT_ATOMS: atom_id res chain seq x y z
N GLY A 1 -10.28 17.67 17.32
CA GLY A 1 -10.97 16.39 17.21
C GLY A 1 -10.22 15.27 17.90
N GLU A 2 -10.93 14.22 18.17
CA GLU A 2 -10.32 13.05 18.77
C GLU A 2 -9.30 12.42 17.82
N THR A 3 -8.13 12.09 18.36
CA THR A 3 -7.11 11.39 17.60
C THR A 3 -7.52 9.93 17.47
N ARG A 4 -7.67 9.46 16.23
CA ARG A 4 -7.97 8.06 15.96
C ARG A 4 -6.76 7.20 16.31
N GLN A 5 -7.03 6.02 16.86
CA GLN A 5 -6.00 5.07 17.21
C GLN A 5 -5.84 4.03 16.09
N GLY A 6 -4.59 3.68 15.80
CA GLY A 6 -4.22 2.56 14.97
C GLY A 6 -3.35 1.60 15.77
N ALA A 7 -3.03 0.46 15.21
CA ALA A 7 -2.11 -0.46 15.86
C ALA A 7 -0.74 0.20 16.00
N ALA A 8 -0.15 0.10 17.20
CA ALA A 8 1.21 0.57 17.43
C ALA A 8 2.17 -0.53 16.96
N LEU A 9 2.84 -0.31 15.84
CA LEU A 9 3.80 -1.24 15.30
C LEU A 9 5.12 -1.15 16.06
N ARG A 10 5.83 -2.26 16.15
CA ARG A 10 7.18 -2.28 16.72
C ARG A 10 8.18 -1.81 15.66
N PRO A 11 9.12 -0.92 16.03
CA PRO A 11 10.13 -0.45 15.10
C PRO A 11 10.99 -1.58 14.55
N ARG A 12 11.40 -1.42 13.30
CA ARG A 12 12.35 -2.30 12.62
C ARG A 12 13.39 -1.43 11.92
N ASP A 13 14.56 -2.00 11.71
CA ASP A 13 15.64 -1.33 11.00
C ASP A 13 15.40 -1.44 9.49
N PHE A 14 15.11 -0.31 8.84
CA PHE A 14 14.87 -0.28 7.40
C PHE A 14 16.10 -0.64 6.57
N SER A 15 17.30 -0.64 7.16
CA SER A 15 18.48 -1.10 6.43
C SER A 15 18.36 -2.58 6.05
N THR A 16 17.63 -3.37 6.81
CA THR A 16 17.31 -4.75 6.45
C THR A 16 16.54 -4.82 5.14
N PHE A 17 15.60 -3.91 4.94
CA PHE A 17 14.84 -3.81 3.70
C PHE A 17 15.69 -3.21 2.57
N THR A 18 16.34 -2.07 2.82
CA THR A 18 17.06 -1.34 1.77
C THR A 18 18.30 -2.06 1.28
N SER A 19 18.94 -2.89 2.11
CA SER A 19 20.13 -3.66 1.73
C SER A 19 19.86 -4.66 0.59
N LYS A 20 18.60 -5.05 0.39
CA LYS A 20 18.22 -5.99 -0.68
C LYS A 20 17.74 -5.30 -1.94
N LEU A 21 17.79 -3.97 -1.99
CA LEU A 21 17.42 -3.20 -3.17
C LEU A 21 18.60 -3.14 -4.16
N PRO A 22 18.31 -3.11 -5.48
CA PRO A 22 19.35 -2.98 -6.51
C PRO A 22 19.87 -1.54 -6.65
N PHE A 23 19.40 -0.61 -5.82
CA PHE A 23 19.78 0.80 -5.85
C PHE A 23 19.70 1.39 -4.44
N THR A 24 20.29 2.56 -4.26
CA THR A 24 20.24 3.28 -2.99
C THR A 24 19.04 4.23 -2.98
N PRO A 25 18.14 4.16 -1.98
CA PRO A 25 17.04 5.11 -1.87
C PRO A 25 17.55 6.55 -1.72
N THR A 26 16.76 7.50 -2.24
CA THR A 26 17.07 8.92 -2.06
C THR A 26 16.79 9.36 -0.63
N ARG A 27 17.34 10.52 -0.23
CA ARG A 27 17.05 11.11 1.07
C ARG A 27 15.56 11.38 1.25
N ALA A 28 14.91 11.87 0.18
CA ALA A 28 13.47 12.16 0.21
C ALA A 28 12.63 10.88 0.43
N GLN A 29 13.01 9.78 -0.22
CA GLN A 29 12.35 8.49 -0.01
C GLN A 29 12.53 8.02 1.43
N MET A 30 13.75 8.05 1.97
CA MET A 30 14.00 7.62 3.34
C MET A 30 13.30 8.50 4.36
N ARG A 31 13.22 9.81 4.09
CA ARG A 31 12.46 10.73 4.96
C ARG A 31 11.00 10.35 4.99
N ALA A 32 10.39 10.13 3.83
CA ALA A 32 9.00 9.73 3.73
C ALA A 32 8.73 8.42 4.47
N ILE A 33 9.60 7.41 4.27
CA ILE A 33 9.48 6.12 4.96
C ILE A 33 9.52 6.34 6.48
N ASN A 34 10.50 7.09 6.98
CA ASN A 34 10.67 7.29 8.41
C ASN A 34 9.52 8.08 9.03
N GLU A 35 9.03 9.11 8.35
CA GLU A 35 7.89 9.89 8.85
C GLU A 35 6.62 9.04 8.95
N CYS A 36 6.32 8.26 7.92
CA CYS A 36 5.18 7.34 7.94
C CYS A 36 5.34 6.29 9.04
N ALA A 37 6.54 5.71 9.17
CA ALA A 37 6.81 4.70 10.18
C ALA A 37 6.65 5.24 11.60
N GLN A 38 7.10 6.48 11.86
CA GLN A 38 6.94 7.09 13.18
C GLN A 38 5.47 7.20 13.59
N ASP A 39 4.60 7.55 12.65
CA ASP A 39 3.16 7.55 12.92
C ASP A 39 2.68 6.15 13.30
N MET A 40 3.14 5.13 12.56
CA MET A 40 2.74 3.74 12.81
C MET A 40 3.26 3.20 14.14
N TYR A 41 4.39 3.72 14.63
CA TYR A 41 4.93 3.34 15.94
C TYR A 41 4.20 4.00 17.09
N SER A 42 3.58 5.16 16.86
CA SER A 42 3.05 6.03 17.93
C SER A 42 1.74 5.51 18.54
N GLY A 43 1.07 4.55 17.95
CA GLY A 43 -0.26 4.12 18.38
C GLY A 43 -1.39 4.99 17.83
N LYS A 44 -1.05 6.06 17.10
CA LYS A 44 -2.03 6.89 16.40
C LYS A 44 -2.24 6.35 14.99
N LEU A 45 -3.41 6.63 14.43
CA LEU A 45 -3.67 6.24 13.05
C LEU A 45 -2.81 7.06 12.11
N MET A 46 -1.94 6.39 11.34
CA MET A 46 -1.24 7.05 10.25
C MET A 46 -2.24 7.33 9.13
N ASN A 47 -2.25 8.56 8.67
CA ASN A 47 -3.05 8.98 7.51
C ASN A 47 -2.24 10.03 6.76
N ARG A 48 -1.38 9.55 5.87
CA ARG A 48 -0.41 10.39 5.17
C ARG A 48 -0.60 10.36 3.67
N LEU A 49 -0.27 11.49 3.05
CA LEU A 49 -0.23 11.66 1.61
C LEU A 49 1.24 11.72 1.17
N VAL A 50 1.62 10.83 0.25
CA VAL A 50 2.92 10.88 -0.40
C VAL A 50 2.71 11.34 -1.83
N GLN A 51 3.27 12.48 -2.18
CA GLN A 51 3.22 13.04 -3.52
C GLN A 51 4.57 12.88 -4.21
N GLY A 52 4.53 12.63 -5.51
CA GLY A 52 5.73 12.54 -6.33
C GLY A 52 5.35 12.23 -7.76
N ASP A 53 6.21 12.65 -8.68
CA ASP A 53 6.04 12.38 -10.11
C ASP A 53 6.15 10.88 -10.40
N VAL A 54 5.67 10.49 -11.57
CA VAL A 54 5.92 9.15 -12.11
C VAL A 54 7.43 8.93 -12.15
N GLY A 55 7.88 7.82 -11.57
CA GLY A 55 9.31 7.53 -11.47
C GLY A 55 10.01 8.11 -10.24
N SER A 56 9.29 8.84 -9.37
CA SER A 56 9.89 9.40 -8.13
C SER A 56 10.16 8.35 -7.05
N GLY A 57 9.67 7.12 -7.25
CA GLY A 57 9.88 6.05 -6.27
C GLY A 57 8.87 6.00 -5.14
N LYS A 58 7.67 6.53 -5.33
CA LYS A 58 6.58 6.43 -4.34
C LYS A 58 6.29 4.98 -3.97
N THR A 59 6.35 4.08 -4.94
CA THR A 59 6.08 2.66 -4.74
C THR A 59 7.09 2.03 -3.79
N LEU A 60 8.34 2.51 -3.81
CA LEU A 60 9.37 2.04 -2.87
C LEU A 60 8.98 2.38 -1.42
N VAL A 61 8.47 3.60 -1.20
CA VAL A 61 8.00 4.02 0.13
C VAL A 61 6.89 3.08 0.60
N ALA A 62 5.91 2.83 -0.26
CA ALA A 62 4.82 1.91 0.04
C ALA A 62 5.34 0.50 0.34
N ALA A 63 6.27 -0.01 -0.47
CA ALA A 63 6.84 -1.35 -0.27
C ALA A 63 7.56 -1.48 1.08
N ALA A 64 8.30 -0.46 1.49
CA ALA A 64 8.98 -0.44 2.78
C ALA A 64 7.98 -0.53 3.94
N LEU A 65 6.85 0.18 3.83
CA LEU A 65 5.81 0.15 4.87
C LEU A 65 5.03 -1.16 4.88
N VAL A 66 4.81 -1.76 3.71
CA VAL A 66 4.25 -3.11 3.62
C VAL A 66 5.16 -4.13 4.31
N TRP A 67 6.47 -4.04 4.07
CA TRP A 67 7.45 -4.87 4.75
C TRP A 67 7.38 -4.68 6.28
N LEU A 68 7.34 -3.42 6.74
CA LEU A 68 7.22 -3.13 8.18
C LEU A 68 5.94 -3.73 8.77
N ALA A 69 4.81 -3.57 8.09
CA ALA A 69 3.54 -4.15 8.53
C ALA A 69 3.64 -5.67 8.63
N ALA A 70 4.22 -6.32 7.63
CA ALA A 70 4.40 -7.78 7.61
C ALA A 70 5.30 -8.25 8.76
N GLU A 71 6.37 -7.51 9.07
CA GLU A 71 7.24 -7.80 10.22
C GLU A 71 6.49 -7.76 11.55
N ASN A 72 5.39 -7.02 11.59
CA ASN A 72 4.52 -6.90 12.75
C ASN A 72 3.28 -7.81 12.68
N GLY A 73 3.22 -8.70 11.69
CA GLY A 73 2.12 -9.66 11.55
C GLY A 73 0.86 -9.10 10.90
N PHE A 74 0.95 -7.94 10.25
CA PHE A 74 -0.18 -7.34 9.56
C PHE A 74 -0.09 -7.48 8.05
N GLN A 75 -1.26 -7.64 7.43
CA GLN A 75 -1.41 -7.60 5.99
C GLN A 75 -1.60 -6.15 5.51
N SER A 76 -1.31 -5.94 4.24
CA SER A 76 -1.53 -4.66 3.56
C SER A 76 -2.38 -4.86 2.31
N ALA A 77 -3.07 -3.81 1.89
CA ALA A 77 -3.83 -3.79 0.64
C ALA A 77 -3.47 -2.53 -0.14
N PHE A 78 -3.24 -2.69 -1.43
CA PHE A 78 -2.92 -1.60 -2.35
C PHE A 78 -3.96 -1.55 -3.45
N MET A 79 -4.70 -0.46 -3.52
CA MET A 79 -5.76 -0.27 -4.51
C MET A 79 -5.33 0.71 -5.59
N ALA A 80 -5.41 0.26 -6.85
CA ALA A 80 -5.17 1.07 -8.02
C ALA A 80 -6.50 1.41 -8.73
N PRO A 81 -6.55 2.52 -9.49
CA PRO A 81 -7.78 2.93 -10.15
C PRO A 81 -8.16 2.09 -11.37
N THR A 82 -7.20 1.39 -11.98
CA THR A 82 -7.44 0.58 -13.18
C THR A 82 -6.74 -0.77 -13.07
N GLU A 83 -7.20 -1.75 -13.85
CA GLU A 83 -6.56 -3.07 -13.89
C GLU A 83 -5.14 -3.01 -14.44
N LEU A 84 -4.89 -2.15 -15.43
CA LEU A 84 -3.55 -2.00 -15.99
C LEU A 84 -2.57 -1.52 -14.91
N LEU A 85 -2.95 -0.51 -14.14
CA LEU A 85 -2.11 -0.01 -13.04
C LEU A 85 -1.95 -1.05 -11.94
N ALA A 86 -3.01 -1.80 -11.62
CA ALA A 86 -2.91 -2.89 -10.65
C ALA A 86 -1.90 -3.95 -11.09
N GLU A 87 -1.90 -4.31 -12.37
CA GLU A 87 -0.94 -5.27 -12.93
C GLU A 87 0.49 -4.77 -12.79
N GLN A 88 0.72 -3.49 -13.12
CA GLN A 88 2.04 -2.87 -13.03
C GLN A 88 2.53 -2.83 -11.58
N HIS A 89 1.67 -2.43 -10.66
CA HIS A 89 2.01 -2.38 -9.24
C HIS A 89 2.22 -3.78 -8.66
N TYR A 90 1.42 -4.75 -9.09
CA TYR A 90 1.61 -6.13 -8.67
C TYR A 90 3.01 -6.62 -8.99
N ALA A 91 3.46 -6.40 -10.23
CA ALA A 91 4.80 -6.80 -10.65
C ALA A 91 5.89 -6.08 -9.84
N THR A 92 5.72 -4.78 -9.61
CA THR A 92 6.70 -3.96 -8.88
C THR A 92 6.79 -4.40 -7.41
N PHE A 93 5.66 -4.57 -6.73
CA PHE A 93 5.65 -5.01 -5.34
C PHE A 93 6.18 -6.43 -5.19
N THR A 94 5.86 -7.33 -6.12
CA THR A 94 6.39 -8.69 -6.09
C THR A 94 7.92 -8.66 -6.11
N GLY A 95 8.50 -7.83 -6.99
CA GLY A 95 9.94 -7.67 -7.08
C GLY A 95 10.58 -7.16 -5.78
N PHE A 96 9.96 -6.18 -5.12
CA PHE A 96 10.49 -5.63 -3.88
C PHE A 96 10.35 -6.59 -2.68
N LEU A 97 9.29 -7.37 -2.65
CA LEU A 97 8.93 -8.15 -1.46
C LEU A 97 9.34 -9.63 -1.54
N GLU A 98 9.57 -10.15 -2.73
CA GLU A 98 10.02 -11.53 -2.93
C GLU A 98 11.30 -11.87 -2.15
N PRO A 99 12.33 -11.00 -2.10
CA PRO A 99 13.54 -11.29 -1.33
C PRO A 99 13.32 -11.55 0.15
N PHE A 100 12.17 -11.13 0.69
CA PHE A 100 11.82 -11.32 2.10
C PHE A 100 10.85 -12.50 2.30
N GLY A 101 10.56 -13.25 1.23
CA GLY A 101 9.61 -14.36 1.29
C GLY A 101 8.17 -13.91 1.49
N LEU A 102 7.84 -12.65 1.24
CA LEU A 102 6.50 -12.12 1.39
C LEU A 102 5.69 -12.36 0.14
N LYS A 103 4.52 -12.96 0.30
CA LYS A 103 3.63 -13.26 -0.81
C LYS A 103 2.74 -12.08 -1.14
N VAL A 104 2.67 -11.75 -2.42
CA VAL A 104 1.77 -10.74 -2.96
C VAL A 104 0.72 -11.44 -3.79
N CYS A 105 -0.55 -11.13 -3.58
CA CYS A 105 -1.61 -11.62 -4.44
C CYS A 105 -2.26 -10.47 -5.21
N LYS A 106 -2.93 -10.82 -6.30
CA LYS A 106 -3.62 -9.87 -7.17
C LYS A 106 -5.11 -10.15 -7.13
N LEU A 107 -5.92 -9.08 -7.09
CA LEU A 107 -7.37 -9.21 -7.13
C LEU A 107 -7.97 -8.11 -8.00
N THR A 108 -8.46 -8.51 -9.18
CA THR A 108 -9.07 -7.64 -10.16
C THR A 108 -10.40 -8.22 -10.64
N GLY A 109 -11.23 -7.38 -11.26
CA GLY A 109 -12.55 -7.82 -11.69
C GLY A 109 -12.57 -8.82 -12.84
N SER A 110 -11.53 -8.81 -13.69
CA SER A 110 -11.48 -9.65 -14.90
C SER A 110 -10.81 -11.01 -14.71
N MET A 111 -10.27 -11.29 -13.53
CA MET A 111 -9.57 -12.55 -13.30
C MET A 111 -10.51 -13.74 -13.24
N GLY A 112 -10.01 -14.92 -13.63
CA GLY A 112 -10.80 -16.14 -13.62
C GLY A 112 -11.16 -16.62 -12.23
N ALA A 113 -12.20 -17.46 -12.15
CA ALA A 113 -12.75 -17.92 -10.88
C ALA A 113 -11.73 -18.69 -10.03
N LYS A 114 -10.89 -19.51 -10.63
CA LYS A 114 -9.87 -20.27 -9.90
C LYS A 114 -8.83 -19.35 -9.28
N ALA A 115 -8.29 -18.42 -10.08
CA ALA A 115 -7.30 -17.46 -9.59
C ALA A 115 -7.87 -16.58 -8.48
N ARG A 116 -9.13 -16.16 -8.61
CA ARG A 116 -9.83 -15.38 -7.60
C ARG A 116 -9.96 -16.17 -6.29
N ARG A 117 -10.39 -17.43 -6.35
CA ARG A 117 -10.52 -18.27 -5.16
C ARG A 117 -9.19 -18.45 -4.44
N GLU A 118 -8.11 -18.65 -5.19
CA GLU A 118 -6.77 -18.77 -4.61
C GLU A 118 -6.35 -17.49 -3.90
N ALA A 119 -6.58 -16.33 -4.53
CA ALA A 119 -6.26 -15.04 -3.91
C ALA A 119 -7.08 -14.82 -2.63
N LEU A 120 -8.39 -15.10 -2.66
CA LEU A 120 -9.25 -14.97 -1.50
C LEU A 120 -8.80 -15.86 -0.35
N ALA A 121 -8.41 -17.09 -0.63
CA ALA A 121 -7.91 -18.03 0.39
C ALA A 121 -6.60 -17.52 1.00
N GLN A 122 -5.69 -16.98 0.21
CA GLN A 122 -4.42 -16.44 0.69
C GLN A 122 -4.60 -15.22 1.57
N LEU A 123 -5.60 -14.40 1.30
CA LEU A 123 -5.92 -13.23 2.12
C LEU A 123 -6.58 -13.64 3.43
N ALA A 124 -7.56 -14.54 3.37
CA ALA A 124 -8.28 -14.99 4.56
C ALA A 124 -7.38 -15.76 5.53
N SER A 125 -6.42 -16.52 5.02
CA SER A 125 -5.50 -17.31 5.84
C SER A 125 -4.33 -16.50 6.41
N GLY A 126 -4.04 -15.34 5.84
CA GLY A 126 -2.84 -14.57 6.19
C GLY A 126 -1.59 -14.96 5.42
N GLU A 127 -1.67 -15.91 4.49
CA GLU A 127 -0.54 -16.30 3.65
C GLU A 127 -0.03 -15.14 2.79
N ALA A 128 -0.95 -14.35 2.22
CA ALA A 128 -0.58 -13.17 1.46
C ALA A 128 -0.30 -12.00 2.41
N ALA A 129 0.87 -11.38 2.27
CA ALA A 129 1.23 -10.19 3.03
C ALA A 129 0.66 -8.92 2.40
N LEU A 130 0.42 -8.93 1.10
CA LEU A 130 -0.10 -7.79 0.35
C LEU A 130 -1.08 -8.25 -0.71
N ALA A 131 -2.21 -7.57 -0.78
CA ALA A 131 -3.14 -7.69 -1.91
C ALA A 131 -3.01 -6.45 -2.78
N VAL A 132 -2.78 -6.63 -4.08
CA VAL A 132 -2.78 -5.54 -5.06
C VAL A 132 -3.95 -5.74 -5.99
N GLY A 133 -4.78 -4.71 -6.14
CA GLY A 133 -5.95 -4.84 -6.99
C GLY A 133 -6.66 -3.53 -7.26
N THR A 134 -7.86 -3.67 -7.77
CA THR A 134 -8.78 -2.58 -8.05
C THR A 134 -9.87 -2.55 -6.98
N HIS A 135 -11.02 -1.95 -7.30
CA HIS A 135 -12.20 -1.99 -6.42
C HIS A 135 -12.65 -3.43 -6.07
N ALA A 136 -12.15 -4.44 -6.78
CA ALA A 136 -12.41 -5.84 -6.41
C ALA A 136 -11.94 -6.18 -4.99
N LEU A 137 -10.99 -5.42 -4.45
CA LEU A 137 -10.49 -5.60 -3.08
C LEU A 137 -11.55 -5.36 -2.00
N ILE A 138 -12.61 -4.64 -2.31
CA ILE A 138 -13.67 -4.29 -1.36
C ILE A 138 -14.97 -5.09 -1.56
N SER A 139 -14.96 -6.09 -2.43
CA SER A 139 -16.11 -7.00 -2.60
C SER A 139 -16.42 -7.71 -1.27
N GLU A 140 -17.70 -8.03 -1.05
CA GLU A 140 -18.15 -8.59 0.22
C GLU A 140 -17.46 -9.91 0.61
N ASP A 141 -17.11 -10.71 -0.37
CA ASP A 141 -16.48 -12.01 -0.16
C ASP A 141 -14.98 -11.94 0.13
N VAL A 142 -14.39 -10.74 0.09
CA VAL A 142 -12.96 -10.55 0.40
C VAL A 142 -12.79 -10.35 1.90
N GLU A 143 -12.08 -11.27 2.53
CA GLU A 143 -11.76 -11.19 3.95
C GLU A 143 -10.25 -11.19 4.14
N TYR A 144 -9.77 -10.34 5.04
CA TYR A 144 -8.35 -10.25 5.40
C TYR A 144 -8.17 -10.86 6.78
N HIS A 145 -7.12 -11.65 6.94
CA HIS A 145 -6.80 -12.22 8.26
C HIS A 145 -6.44 -11.12 9.27
N ARG A 146 -5.63 -10.15 8.86
CA ARG A 146 -5.22 -9.04 9.74
C ARG A 146 -4.76 -7.84 8.91
N LEU A 147 -5.69 -7.09 8.39
CA LEU A 147 -5.39 -5.91 7.57
C LEU A 147 -4.98 -4.72 8.46
N GLY A 148 -3.74 -4.27 8.33
CA GLY A 148 -3.21 -3.17 9.15
C GLY A 148 -2.74 -1.96 8.37
N LEU A 149 -2.64 -2.04 7.03
CA LEU A 149 -2.19 -0.93 6.18
C LEU A 149 -2.98 -0.93 4.87
N VAL A 150 -3.57 0.21 4.56
CA VAL A 150 -4.30 0.44 3.31
C VAL A 150 -3.57 1.51 2.52
N ILE A 151 -3.27 1.20 1.27
CA ILE A 151 -2.57 2.13 0.37
C ILE A 151 -3.45 2.32 -0.86
N THR A 152 -3.61 3.57 -1.29
CA THR A 152 -4.35 3.88 -2.51
C THR A 152 -3.47 4.70 -3.45
N ASP A 153 -3.50 4.36 -4.73
CA ASP A 153 -2.93 5.16 -5.80
C ASP A 153 -4.07 5.99 -6.38
N GLU A 154 -4.16 7.24 -5.95
CA GLU A 154 -5.30 8.08 -6.27
C GLU A 154 -5.01 9.04 -7.40
N GLN A 155 -5.94 9.12 -8.34
CA GLN A 155 -5.95 10.10 -9.42
C GLN A 155 -7.23 10.92 -9.29
N HIS A 156 -7.11 12.25 -9.25
CA HIS A 156 -8.24 13.17 -9.15
C HIS A 156 -9.21 12.82 -8.01
N ARG A 157 -10.45 12.49 -8.36
CA ARG A 157 -11.52 12.24 -7.40
C ARG A 157 -11.64 10.77 -6.98
N PHE A 158 -10.84 9.89 -7.57
CA PHE A 158 -10.85 8.49 -7.18
C PHE A 158 -10.30 8.33 -5.76
N GLY A 159 -10.89 7.45 -5.00
CA GLY A 159 -10.26 6.88 -3.82
C GLY A 159 -10.92 7.15 -2.48
N VAL A 160 -11.65 8.27 -2.29
CA VAL A 160 -12.18 8.62 -0.97
C VAL A 160 -13.15 7.57 -0.45
N LYS A 161 -14.18 7.23 -1.22
CA LYS A 161 -15.16 6.20 -0.84
C LYS A 161 -14.56 4.80 -0.85
N GLN A 162 -13.75 4.52 -1.86
CA GLN A 162 -13.08 3.23 -2.02
C GLN A 162 -12.12 2.99 -0.87
N ARG A 163 -11.36 4.00 -0.47
CA ARG A 163 -10.43 3.92 0.66
C ARG A 163 -11.16 3.65 1.96
N ALA A 164 -12.29 4.34 2.19
CA ALA A 164 -13.10 4.11 3.38
C ALA A 164 -13.65 2.69 3.42
N ALA A 165 -14.16 2.18 2.28
CA ALA A 165 -14.68 0.83 2.18
C ALA A 165 -13.59 -0.22 2.40
N LEU A 166 -12.38 0.01 1.88
CA LEU A 166 -11.26 -0.89 2.11
C LEU A 166 -10.81 -0.87 3.56
N SER A 167 -10.74 0.31 4.18
CA SER A 167 -10.36 0.44 5.59
C SER A 167 -11.34 -0.27 6.52
N ALA A 168 -12.63 -0.34 6.14
CA ALA A 168 -13.64 -1.06 6.91
C ALA A 168 -13.40 -2.58 6.97
N LYS A 169 -12.53 -3.12 6.11
CA LYS A 169 -12.14 -4.53 6.12
C LYS A 169 -11.14 -4.87 7.24
N GLY A 170 -10.57 -3.88 7.90
CA GLY A 170 -9.65 -4.07 9.01
C GLY A 170 -10.09 -3.31 10.24
N GLU A 171 -9.37 -3.52 11.34
CA GLU A 171 -9.58 -2.79 12.59
C GLU A 171 -8.69 -1.55 12.61
N SER A 172 -9.21 -0.42 12.16
CA SER A 172 -8.50 0.86 12.09
C SER A 172 -7.13 0.74 11.41
N PRO A 173 -7.05 0.25 10.16
CA PRO A 173 -5.76 0.14 9.49
C PRO A 173 -5.16 1.52 9.23
N HIS A 174 -3.84 1.58 9.24
CA HIS A 174 -3.11 2.78 8.81
C HIS A 174 -3.38 3.06 7.33
N VAL A 175 -3.32 4.33 6.93
CA VAL A 175 -3.67 4.76 5.58
C VAL A 175 -2.53 5.55 4.96
N LEU A 176 -2.15 5.14 3.75
CA LEU A 176 -1.20 5.86 2.92
C LEU A 176 -1.87 6.17 1.58
N VAL A 177 -1.91 7.44 1.24
CA VAL A 177 -2.43 7.89 -0.06
C VAL A 177 -1.24 8.28 -0.93
N MET A 178 -1.15 7.70 -2.11
CA MET A 178 -0.15 8.07 -3.10
C MET A 178 -0.82 8.89 -4.21
N ARG A 179 -0.21 10.00 -4.57
CA ARG A 179 -0.78 10.89 -5.56
C ARG A 179 0.32 11.60 -6.35
N ALA A 180 0.10 11.77 -7.65
CA ALA A 180 0.95 12.66 -8.44
C ALA A 180 0.67 14.11 -8.05
N PRO A 181 1.69 14.99 -8.05
CA PRO A 181 1.44 16.39 -7.74
C PRO A 181 0.58 17.03 -8.83
N PRO A 182 -0.24 18.04 -8.49
CA PRO A 182 -1.02 18.76 -9.50
C PRO A 182 -0.08 19.50 -10.45
N ILE A 183 -0.47 19.57 -11.73
CA ILE A 183 0.29 20.34 -12.72
C ILE A 183 0.16 21.83 -12.37
N PRO A 184 1.27 22.55 -12.15
CA PRO A 184 1.19 23.99 -11.88
C PRO A 184 0.51 24.74 -13.03
N ARG A 185 -0.34 25.72 -12.71
CA ARG A 185 -1.04 26.53 -13.71
C ARG A 185 -0.09 27.19 -14.71
N THR A 186 1.07 27.61 -14.22
CA THR A 186 2.08 28.24 -15.07
C THR A 186 2.58 27.32 -16.18
N LEU A 187 2.73 26.01 -15.90
CA LEU A 187 3.12 25.04 -16.91
C LEU A 187 2.00 24.79 -17.91
N ALA A 188 0.75 24.81 -17.47
CA ALA A 188 -0.40 24.64 -18.35
C ALA A 188 -0.53 25.79 -19.35
N LEU A 189 -0.08 27.00 -19.01
CA LEU A 189 -0.10 28.16 -19.89
C LEU A 189 1.03 28.21 -20.93
N ILE A 190 2.10 27.45 -20.70
CA ILE A 190 3.25 27.38 -21.60
C ILE A 190 2.97 26.39 -22.75
N ILE A 191 2.07 25.49 -22.58
CA ILE A 191 1.67 24.50 -23.59
C ILE A 191 0.69 25.15 -24.57
#